data_95a25c0a70d2b3e0f9b77c73d815fbb4
#
_entry.id   95a25c0a70d2b3e0f9b77c73d815fbb4
#
_cell.length_a   1.000
_cell.length_b   1.000
_cell.length_c   1.000
_cell.angle_alpha   90.00
_cell.angle_beta   90.00
_cell.angle_gamma   90.00
#
_symmetry.space_group_name_H-M   'P 1'
#
loop_
_entity.id
_entity.type
_entity.pdbx_description
1 polymer ?
#
loop_
_entity_poly.entity_id
_entity_poly.type
_entity_poly.pdbx_seq_one_letter_code
_entity_poly.pdbx_strand_id
1 'polypeptide(L)'
;PFGFKELEGIHSRTDFDLGNHQKFSGKKIQYFDPEVGENYVPYVVETSIGVDRMFLAVLSHSYKEEQLENGETRVVLGIPAPLAPVKVAVLPLIKKDGLPELAREIMDDLKYDFNCQYDEKDSIGKRYRRQDAIGTPFCVTIDHDSLNDRCVTVRHRDTMEQQRVKIEDLHSIISKEVNLSNIL
;
A
#
# COMPACT_ATOMS: atom_id res chain seq x y z
N PRO A 1 -6.67 9.65 17.72
CA PRO A 1 -7.73 8.95 18.45
C PRO A 1 -7.35 8.55 19.88
N PHE A 2 -6.10 8.18 20.15
CA PHE A 2 -5.64 7.74 21.47
C PHE A 2 -4.72 8.74 22.21
N GLY A 3 -4.61 9.97 21.71
CA GLY A 3 -3.77 11.01 22.26
C GLY A 3 -2.28 10.73 22.15
N PHE A 4 -1.48 11.41 22.98
CA PHE A 4 -0.03 11.23 23.01
C PHE A 4 0.32 9.98 23.84
N LYS A 5 0.72 8.92 23.18
CA LYS A 5 1.11 7.63 23.77
C LYS A 5 2.28 7.01 23.02
N GLU A 6 2.96 6.06 23.67
CA GLU A 6 4.01 5.26 23.04
C GLU A 6 3.49 4.56 21.78
N LEU A 7 4.23 4.70 20.69
CA LEU A 7 4.00 4.01 19.42
C LEU A 7 5.07 2.94 19.18
N GLU A 8 6.32 3.27 19.51
CA GLU A 8 7.48 2.43 19.34
C GLU A 8 8.43 2.63 20.53
N GLY A 9 9.10 1.59 20.95
CA GLY A 9 10.17 1.61 21.93
C GLY A 9 11.46 1.04 21.37
N ILE A 10 12.58 1.72 21.59
CA ILE A 10 13.92 1.21 21.27
C ILE A 10 14.70 1.18 22.57
N HIS A 11 15.07 -0.03 23.01
CA HIS A 11 15.64 -0.27 24.34
C HIS A 11 16.98 -0.97 24.26
N SER A 12 17.98 -0.48 25.00
CA SER A 12 19.17 -1.26 25.29
C SER A 12 18.87 -2.20 26.46
N ARG A 13 18.76 -3.48 26.15
CA ARG A 13 18.46 -4.55 27.14
C ARG A 13 19.71 -5.08 27.82
N THR A 14 20.87 -4.61 27.42
CA THR A 14 22.18 -5.11 27.87
C THR A 14 22.27 -6.63 27.68
N ASP A 15 22.88 -7.34 28.59
CA ASP A 15 22.97 -8.82 28.65
C ASP A 15 21.82 -9.47 29.42
N PHE A 16 20.83 -8.70 29.88
CA PHE A 16 19.77 -9.15 30.79
C PHE A 16 19.00 -10.36 30.24
N ASP A 17 18.55 -10.29 28.99
CA ASP A 17 17.72 -11.36 28.42
C ASP A 17 18.55 -12.61 28.14
N LEU A 18 19.67 -12.48 27.43
CA LEU A 18 20.53 -13.59 27.06
C LEU A 18 21.21 -14.22 28.33
N GLY A 19 21.60 -13.39 29.28
CA GLY A 19 22.12 -13.83 30.56
C GLY A 19 21.11 -14.67 31.34
N ASN A 20 19.85 -14.24 31.42
CA ASN A 20 18.77 -15.01 32.04
C ASN A 20 18.47 -16.30 31.25
N HIS A 21 18.40 -16.25 29.94
CA HIS A 21 18.19 -17.45 29.12
C HIS A 21 19.32 -18.47 29.33
N GLN A 22 20.58 -18.03 29.37
CA GLN A 22 21.72 -18.90 29.68
C GLN A 22 21.59 -19.53 31.07
N LYS A 23 21.27 -18.71 32.06
CA LYS A 23 21.14 -19.15 33.46
C LYS A 23 20.06 -20.22 33.67
N PHE A 24 18.87 -19.97 33.09
CA PHE A 24 17.73 -20.86 33.33
C PHE A 24 17.66 -22.07 32.38
N SER A 25 18.24 -21.98 31.18
CA SER A 25 18.31 -23.13 30.26
C SER A 25 19.53 -24.04 30.49
N GLY A 26 20.56 -23.54 31.17
CA GLY A 26 21.86 -24.24 31.32
C GLY A 26 22.67 -24.30 30.02
N LYS A 27 22.20 -23.63 28.92
CA LYS A 27 22.89 -23.61 27.63
C LYS A 27 23.77 -22.37 27.52
N LYS A 28 24.97 -22.52 26.95
CA LYS A 28 25.80 -21.38 26.60
C LYS A 28 25.16 -20.56 25.49
N ILE A 29 24.89 -19.27 25.75
CA ILE A 29 24.37 -18.28 24.78
C ILE A 29 25.41 -17.15 24.75
N GLN A 30 26.51 -17.42 24.05
CA GLN A 30 27.66 -16.52 24.00
C GLN A 30 28.12 -16.39 22.53
N TYR A 31 28.60 -15.22 22.19
CA TYR A 31 29.30 -14.95 20.96
C TYR A 31 30.80 -15.06 21.20
N PHE A 32 31.53 -15.73 20.30
CA PHE A 32 32.98 -15.72 20.30
C PHE A 32 33.47 -14.58 19.40
N ASP A 33 34.21 -13.65 19.97
CA ASP A 33 34.79 -12.55 19.24
C ASP A 33 36.19 -12.97 18.76
N PRO A 34 36.41 -13.14 17.45
CA PRO A 34 37.68 -13.56 16.91
C PRO A 34 38.78 -12.48 16.98
N GLU A 35 38.40 -11.20 17.14
CA GLU A 35 39.38 -10.10 17.22
C GLU A 35 40.00 -10.03 18.61
N VAL A 36 39.21 -10.27 19.66
CA VAL A 36 39.67 -10.27 21.07
C VAL A 36 40.02 -11.67 21.57
N GLY A 37 39.52 -12.72 20.90
CA GLY A 37 39.74 -14.11 21.27
C GLY A 37 38.91 -14.57 22.49
N GLU A 38 37.83 -13.88 22.85
CA GLU A 38 37.04 -14.12 24.04
C GLU A 38 35.56 -14.40 23.73
N ASN A 39 34.91 -15.14 24.64
CA ASN A 39 33.47 -15.34 24.59
C ASN A 39 32.77 -14.35 25.52
N TYR A 40 31.71 -13.74 25.10
CA TYR A 40 30.88 -12.89 25.93
C TYR A 40 29.38 -13.05 25.61
N VAL A 41 28.51 -12.65 26.55
CA VAL A 41 27.07 -12.54 26.32
C VAL A 41 26.79 -11.20 25.61
N PRO A 42 26.31 -11.18 24.38
CA PRO A 42 26.05 -9.93 23.66
C PRO A 42 24.99 -9.07 24.35
N TYR A 43 25.14 -7.76 24.19
CA TYR A 43 24.06 -6.83 24.50
C TYR A 43 22.98 -6.90 23.43
N VAL A 44 21.72 -6.83 23.86
CA VAL A 44 20.55 -6.84 22.97
C VAL A 44 20.03 -5.42 22.85
N VAL A 45 19.81 -4.98 21.62
CA VAL A 45 18.98 -3.82 21.32
C VAL A 45 17.62 -4.34 20.84
N GLU A 46 16.58 -3.99 21.57
CA GLU A 46 15.21 -4.39 21.26
C GLU A 46 14.46 -3.22 20.65
N THR A 47 13.78 -3.48 19.55
CA THR A 47 12.77 -2.58 18.99
C THR A 47 11.41 -3.26 19.14
N SER A 48 10.48 -2.58 19.79
CA SER A 48 9.10 -3.06 19.96
C SER A 48 8.10 -2.02 19.43
N ILE A 49 7.10 -2.50 18.70
CA ILE A 49 6.08 -1.65 18.10
C ILE A 49 4.70 -2.28 18.25
N GLY A 50 3.70 -1.46 18.59
CA GLY A 50 2.31 -1.90 18.66
C GLY A 50 1.68 -1.90 17.27
N VAL A 51 1.49 -3.08 16.66
CA VAL A 51 0.92 -3.21 15.29
C VAL A 51 -0.42 -2.50 15.17
N ASP A 52 -1.35 -2.73 16.11
CA ASP A 52 -2.68 -2.09 16.08
C ASP A 52 -2.61 -0.57 16.23
N ARG A 53 -1.66 -0.08 17.05
CA ARG A 53 -1.44 1.37 17.21
C ARG A 53 -0.85 1.98 15.94
N MET A 54 0.11 1.31 15.31
CA MET A 54 0.67 1.74 14.03
C MET A 54 -0.40 1.76 12.94
N PHE A 55 -1.20 0.70 12.83
CA PHE A 55 -2.31 0.63 11.89
C PHE A 55 -3.29 1.80 12.07
N LEU A 56 -3.73 2.05 13.31
CA LEU A 56 -4.64 3.16 13.61
C LEU A 56 -4.00 4.53 13.32
N ALA A 57 -2.71 4.70 13.62
CA ALA A 57 -1.98 5.93 13.34
C ALA A 57 -1.91 6.20 11.83
N VAL A 58 -1.56 5.20 11.02
CA VAL A 58 -1.49 5.29 9.55
C VAL A 58 -2.87 5.62 8.97
N LEU A 59 -3.92 4.90 9.38
CA LEU A 59 -5.28 5.17 8.89
C LEU A 59 -5.76 6.58 9.26
N SER A 60 -5.55 6.99 10.52
CA SER A 60 -5.99 8.31 11.00
C SER A 60 -5.24 9.45 10.31
N HIS A 61 -3.96 9.27 10.02
CA HIS A 61 -3.16 10.24 9.28
C HIS A 61 -3.56 10.34 7.81
N SER A 62 -3.92 9.19 7.22
CA SER A 62 -4.25 9.09 5.79
C SER A 62 -5.69 9.50 5.47
N TYR A 63 -6.58 9.52 6.46
CA TYR A 63 -7.98 9.93 6.25
C TYR A 63 -8.09 11.42 5.96
N LYS A 64 -8.77 11.78 4.88
CA LYS A 64 -9.02 13.16 4.46
C LYS A 64 -10.45 13.35 3.98
N GLU A 65 -11.00 14.52 4.26
CA GLU A 65 -12.23 15.04 3.66
C GLU A 65 -11.88 16.29 2.85
N GLU A 66 -12.10 16.23 1.55
CA GLU A 66 -11.79 17.32 0.63
C GLU A 66 -13.09 17.95 0.11
N GLN A 67 -13.17 19.26 0.15
CA GLN A 67 -14.27 20.00 -0.48
C GLN A 67 -13.97 20.22 -1.95
N LEU A 68 -14.88 19.78 -2.81
CA LEU A 68 -14.77 19.97 -4.24
C LEU A 68 -15.38 21.30 -4.67
N GLU A 69 -14.99 21.80 -5.85
CA GLU A 69 -15.51 23.04 -6.41
C GLU A 69 -17.04 23.07 -6.58
N ASN A 70 -17.65 21.89 -6.80
CA ASN A 70 -19.10 21.72 -6.92
C ASN A 70 -19.83 21.66 -5.57
N GLY A 71 -19.12 21.83 -4.43
CA GLY A 71 -19.67 21.80 -3.08
C GLY A 71 -19.85 20.40 -2.49
N GLU A 72 -19.50 19.33 -3.21
CA GLU A 72 -19.53 17.97 -2.68
C GLU A 72 -18.28 17.70 -1.81
N THR A 73 -18.43 16.81 -0.82
CA THR A 73 -17.32 16.31 -0.03
C THR A 73 -16.79 15.01 -0.63
N ARG A 74 -15.47 14.95 -0.84
CA ARG A 74 -14.75 13.76 -1.26
C ARG A 74 -14.02 13.17 -0.07
N VAL A 75 -14.33 11.93 0.29
CA VAL A 75 -13.58 11.16 1.29
C VAL A 75 -12.44 10.44 0.60
N VAL A 76 -11.23 10.60 1.12
CA VAL A 76 -10.01 9.99 0.56
C VAL A 76 -9.22 9.33 1.68
N LEU A 77 -8.84 8.07 1.49
CA LEU A 77 -7.80 7.44 2.27
C LEU A 77 -6.45 7.65 1.56
N GLY A 78 -5.75 8.74 1.91
CA GLY A 78 -4.49 9.15 1.30
C GLY A 78 -3.29 8.33 1.76
N ILE A 79 -3.45 7.01 1.89
CA ILE A 79 -2.36 6.10 2.24
C ILE A 79 -1.30 6.08 1.12
N PRO A 80 0.01 6.08 1.43
CA PRO A 80 1.05 5.95 0.41
C PRO A 80 0.80 4.76 -0.52
N ALA A 81 1.00 4.95 -1.82
CA ALA A 81 0.71 3.92 -2.83
C ALA A 81 1.37 2.55 -2.54
N PRO A 82 2.63 2.48 -2.02
CA PRO A 82 3.23 1.21 -1.60
C PRO A 82 2.49 0.51 -0.46
N LEU A 83 1.76 1.23 0.39
CA LEU A 83 1.01 0.68 1.53
C LEU A 83 -0.47 0.43 1.20
N ALA A 84 -0.98 0.94 0.07
CA ALA A 84 -2.38 0.77 -0.31
C ALA A 84 -2.75 -0.72 -0.47
N PRO A 85 -3.86 -1.20 0.14
CA PRO A 85 -4.26 -2.62 0.04
C PRO A 85 -4.58 -3.04 -1.39
N VAL A 86 -5.25 -2.17 -2.15
CA VAL A 86 -5.54 -2.33 -3.57
C VAL A 86 -4.68 -1.33 -4.33
N LYS A 87 -3.89 -1.81 -5.31
CA LYS A 87 -2.98 -0.95 -6.08
C LYS A 87 -3.68 -0.29 -7.26
N VAL A 88 -4.57 -1.03 -7.90
CA VAL A 88 -5.26 -0.59 -9.11
C VAL A 88 -6.70 -1.10 -9.16
N ALA A 89 -7.62 -0.24 -9.56
CA ALA A 89 -8.98 -0.62 -9.90
C ALA A 89 -9.19 -0.54 -11.41
N VAL A 90 -9.74 -1.61 -12.00
CA VAL A 90 -10.02 -1.71 -13.44
C VAL A 90 -11.52 -1.55 -13.66
N LEU A 91 -11.90 -0.51 -14.40
CA LEU A 91 -13.24 0.02 -14.45
C LEU A 91 -13.73 0.17 -15.90
N PRO A 92 -14.50 -0.78 -16.46
CA PRO A 92 -15.10 -0.58 -17.79
C PRO A 92 -16.12 0.57 -17.73
N LEU A 93 -16.11 1.50 -18.68
CA LEU A 93 -16.99 2.67 -18.68
C LEU A 93 -18.47 2.27 -18.63
N ILE A 94 -18.84 1.23 -19.39
CA ILE A 94 -20.17 0.60 -19.42
C ILE A 94 -20.06 -0.92 -19.40
N LYS A 95 -21.21 -1.59 -19.10
CA LYS A 95 -21.30 -3.07 -18.94
C LYS A 95 -21.56 -3.84 -20.23
N LYS A 96 -21.16 -3.34 -21.37
CA LYS A 96 -21.42 -3.92 -22.68
C LYS A 96 -20.35 -3.52 -23.70
N ASP A 97 -20.54 -3.94 -24.92
CA ASP A 97 -19.75 -3.54 -26.09
C ASP A 97 -18.27 -3.99 -26.01
N GLY A 98 -17.98 -5.10 -25.32
CA GLY A 98 -16.61 -5.65 -25.19
C GLY A 98 -15.74 -4.97 -24.12
N LEU A 99 -16.22 -3.92 -23.44
CA LEU A 99 -15.43 -3.21 -22.43
C LEU A 99 -15.19 -4.05 -21.16
N PRO A 100 -16.18 -4.81 -20.63
CA PRO A 100 -15.93 -5.70 -19.50
C PRO A 100 -14.92 -6.82 -19.80
N GLU A 101 -14.93 -7.35 -21.03
CA GLU A 101 -14.02 -8.39 -21.48
C GLU A 101 -12.58 -7.86 -21.51
N LEU A 102 -12.35 -6.70 -22.13
CA LEU A 102 -11.04 -6.04 -22.13
C LEU A 102 -10.58 -5.66 -20.72
N ALA A 103 -11.50 -5.20 -19.87
CA ALA A 103 -11.17 -4.88 -18.47
C ALA A 103 -10.70 -6.11 -17.70
N ARG A 104 -11.30 -7.29 -17.92
CA ARG A 104 -10.88 -8.55 -17.31
C ARG A 104 -9.54 -9.03 -17.84
N GLU A 105 -9.30 -8.90 -19.15
CA GLU A 105 -7.99 -9.17 -19.76
C GLU A 105 -6.88 -8.36 -19.04
N ILE A 106 -7.07 -7.05 -18.92
CA ILE A 106 -6.11 -6.16 -18.24
C ILE A 106 -5.93 -6.56 -16.77
N MET A 107 -7.02 -6.89 -16.07
CA MET A 107 -6.95 -7.31 -14.68
C MET A 107 -6.21 -8.65 -14.54
N ASP A 108 -6.42 -9.58 -15.47
CA ASP A 108 -5.75 -10.89 -15.47
C ASP A 108 -4.23 -10.75 -15.68
N ASP A 109 -3.78 -9.77 -16.47
CA ASP A 109 -2.36 -9.47 -16.64
C ASP A 109 -1.75 -8.82 -15.39
N LEU A 110 -2.49 -7.92 -14.73
CA LEU A 110 -1.96 -7.15 -13.59
C LEU A 110 -2.01 -7.90 -12.24
N LYS A 111 -2.94 -8.84 -12.06
CA LYS A 111 -3.24 -9.47 -10.75
C LYS A 111 -2.10 -10.30 -10.14
N TYR A 112 -1.13 -10.72 -10.94
CA TYR A 112 0.01 -11.50 -10.46
C TYR A 112 1.04 -10.64 -9.73
N ASP A 113 1.11 -9.36 -10.08
CA ASP A 113 2.07 -8.41 -9.52
C ASP A 113 1.41 -7.38 -8.58
N PHE A 114 0.11 -7.14 -8.77
CA PHE A 114 -0.65 -6.12 -8.01
C PHE A 114 -1.95 -6.67 -7.46
N ASN A 115 -2.32 -6.21 -6.28
CA ASN A 115 -3.66 -6.44 -5.77
C ASN A 115 -4.65 -5.54 -6.52
N CYS A 116 -5.47 -6.15 -7.40
CA CYS A 116 -6.39 -5.47 -8.30
C CYS A 116 -7.84 -5.59 -7.83
N GLN A 117 -8.67 -4.60 -8.18
CA GLN A 117 -10.10 -4.65 -7.98
C GLN A 117 -10.85 -4.32 -9.27
N TYR A 118 -11.89 -5.08 -9.58
CA TYR A 118 -12.81 -4.80 -10.68
C TYR A 118 -14.12 -4.22 -10.16
N ASP A 119 -14.64 -3.16 -10.80
CA ASP A 119 -15.94 -2.60 -10.47
C ASP A 119 -16.64 -2.06 -11.73
N GLU A 120 -17.90 -2.46 -11.93
CA GLU A 120 -18.76 -2.01 -13.02
C GLU A 120 -20.12 -1.49 -12.53
N LYS A 121 -20.27 -1.28 -11.20
CA LYS A 121 -21.54 -0.86 -10.61
C LYS A 121 -21.62 0.66 -10.54
N ASP A 122 -22.76 1.24 -10.93
CA ASP A 122 -23.04 2.68 -10.94
C ASP A 122 -22.21 3.47 -11.99
N SER A 123 -22.29 4.81 -11.94
CA SER A 123 -21.51 5.69 -12.79
C SER A 123 -20.03 5.67 -12.48
N ILE A 124 -19.17 5.99 -13.44
CA ILE A 124 -17.71 6.01 -13.27
C ILE A 124 -17.29 6.94 -12.13
N GLY A 125 -17.93 8.10 -11.97
CA GLY A 125 -17.65 9.03 -10.88
C GLY A 125 -17.88 8.41 -9.49
N LYS A 126 -18.98 7.65 -9.32
CA LYS A 126 -19.25 6.94 -8.06
C LYS A 126 -18.21 5.84 -7.77
N ARG A 127 -17.76 5.16 -8.83
CA ARG A 127 -16.69 4.15 -8.71
C ARG A 127 -15.36 4.77 -8.30
N TYR A 128 -14.99 5.91 -8.88
CA TYR A 128 -13.81 6.66 -8.44
C TYR A 128 -13.90 7.02 -6.96
N ARG A 129 -15.06 7.53 -6.49
CA ARG A 129 -15.26 7.86 -5.07
C ARG A 129 -15.08 6.66 -4.14
N ARG A 130 -15.58 5.48 -4.53
CA ARG A 130 -15.36 4.25 -3.75
C ARG A 130 -13.88 3.88 -3.67
N GLN A 131 -13.16 4.01 -4.76
CA GLN A 131 -11.72 3.72 -4.80
C GLN A 131 -10.90 4.76 -4.02
N ASP A 132 -11.26 6.03 -4.12
CA ASP A 132 -10.65 7.09 -3.31
C ASP A 132 -10.81 6.81 -1.80
N ALA A 133 -12.02 6.39 -1.38
CA ALA A 133 -12.34 6.13 0.02
C ALA A 133 -11.61 4.91 0.62
N ILE A 134 -11.25 3.92 -0.18
CA ILE A 134 -10.47 2.75 0.27
C ILE A 134 -8.96 2.88 0.03
N GLY A 135 -8.54 4.00 -0.58
CA GLY A 135 -7.13 4.32 -0.74
C GLY A 135 -6.46 3.75 -1.99
N THR A 136 -7.21 3.30 -2.99
CA THR A 136 -6.66 2.80 -4.27
C THR A 136 -5.97 3.93 -5.02
N PRO A 137 -4.64 3.86 -5.28
CA PRO A 137 -3.92 4.96 -5.90
C PRO A 137 -4.24 5.16 -7.39
N PHE A 138 -4.59 4.09 -8.11
CA PHE A 138 -4.85 4.13 -9.54
C PHE A 138 -6.20 3.55 -9.92
N CYS A 139 -6.93 4.28 -10.78
CA CYS A 139 -8.10 3.75 -11.48
C CYS A 139 -7.82 3.72 -12.97
N VAL A 140 -7.93 2.54 -13.58
CA VAL A 140 -7.80 2.31 -15.02
C VAL A 140 -9.19 2.22 -15.62
N THR A 141 -9.55 3.17 -16.47
CA THR A 141 -10.86 3.21 -17.13
C THR A 141 -10.74 2.79 -18.58
N ILE A 142 -11.59 1.85 -18.97
CA ILE A 142 -11.69 1.30 -20.30
C ILE A 142 -12.90 1.91 -20.99
N ASP A 143 -12.71 2.57 -22.11
CA ASP A 143 -13.72 3.21 -22.95
C ASP A 143 -13.80 2.54 -24.34
N HIS A 144 -14.69 3.06 -25.21
CA HIS A 144 -14.86 2.50 -26.56
C HIS A 144 -13.62 2.65 -27.45
N ASP A 145 -12.85 3.72 -27.26
CA ASP A 145 -11.63 3.94 -28.04
C ASP A 145 -10.56 2.91 -27.66
N SER A 146 -10.58 2.43 -26.39
CA SER A 146 -9.64 1.42 -25.89
C SER A 146 -9.68 0.10 -26.69
N LEU A 147 -10.82 -0.23 -27.29
CA LEU A 147 -10.96 -1.42 -28.14
C LEU A 147 -10.20 -1.29 -29.47
N ASN A 148 -10.00 -0.06 -29.94
CA ASN A 148 -9.38 0.23 -31.23
C ASN A 148 -7.89 0.56 -31.08
N ASP A 149 -7.54 1.43 -30.12
CA ASP A 149 -6.20 1.99 -29.96
C ASP A 149 -5.35 1.31 -28.88
N ARG A 150 -5.94 0.35 -28.15
CA ARG A 150 -5.29 -0.36 -27.02
C ARG A 150 -4.75 0.61 -25.96
N CYS A 151 -5.39 1.78 -25.79
CA CYS A 151 -5.07 2.75 -24.76
C CYS A 151 -6.21 2.83 -23.73
N VAL A 152 -5.88 3.15 -22.51
CA VAL A 152 -6.81 3.30 -21.38
C VAL A 152 -6.53 4.60 -20.64
N THR A 153 -7.50 5.06 -19.86
CA THR A 153 -7.32 6.24 -19.01
C THR A 153 -6.92 5.82 -17.61
N VAL A 154 -5.75 6.25 -17.17
CA VAL A 154 -5.27 6.09 -15.79
C VAL A 154 -5.58 7.36 -15.03
N ARG A 155 -6.30 7.23 -13.90
CA ARG A 155 -6.60 8.34 -12.99
C ARG A 155 -5.83 8.14 -11.68
N HIS A 156 -5.13 9.19 -11.27
CA HIS A 156 -4.47 9.26 -9.96
C HIS A 156 -5.46 9.68 -8.86
N ARG A 157 -5.45 8.96 -7.72
CA ARG A 157 -6.28 9.27 -6.56
C ARG A 157 -6.01 10.68 -6.01
N ASP A 158 -4.75 11.02 -5.79
CA ASP A 158 -4.39 12.21 -5.02
C ASP A 158 -4.56 13.50 -5.81
N THR A 159 -4.21 13.51 -7.10
CA THR A 159 -4.32 14.68 -7.98
C THR A 159 -5.62 14.73 -8.76
N MET A 160 -6.33 13.61 -8.87
CA MET A 160 -7.47 13.38 -9.78
C MET A 160 -7.12 13.55 -11.29
N GLU A 161 -5.85 13.76 -11.59
CA GLU A 161 -5.40 13.85 -12.99
C GLU A 161 -5.65 12.54 -13.73
N GLN A 162 -5.97 12.67 -15.00
CA GLN A 162 -6.25 11.56 -15.89
C GLN A 162 -5.30 11.62 -17.09
N GLN A 163 -4.66 10.51 -17.37
CA GLN A 163 -3.74 10.39 -18.51
C GLN A 163 -4.12 9.17 -19.35
N ARG A 164 -4.15 9.35 -20.68
CA ARG A 164 -4.32 8.24 -21.60
C ARG A 164 -2.97 7.58 -21.86
N VAL A 165 -2.90 6.25 -21.61
CA VAL A 165 -1.68 5.45 -21.74
C VAL A 165 -1.98 4.16 -22.47
N LYS A 166 -0.96 3.53 -23.06
CA LYS A 166 -1.11 2.20 -23.66
C LYS A 166 -1.27 1.13 -22.60
N ILE A 167 -2.04 0.08 -22.90
CA ILE A 167 -2.24 -1.06 -22.00
C ILE A 167 -0.90 -1.72 -21.67
N GLU A 168 -0.01 -1.83 -22.65
CA GLU A 168 1.35 -2.42 -22.47
C GLU A 168 2.24 -1.66 -21.47
N ASP A 169 1.98 -0.37 -21.24
CA ASP A 169 2.76 0.46 -20.31
C ASP A 169 2.23 0.44 -18.87
N LEU A 170 1.00 -0.08 -18.65
CA LEU A 170 0.34 -0.04 -17.34
C LEU A 170 1.18 -0.66 -16.22
N HIS A 171 1.73 -1.85 -16.46
CA HIS A 171 2.55 -2.54 -15.47
C HIS A 171 3.74 -1.67 -15.02
N SER A 172 4.46 -1.08 -15.97
CA SER A 172 5.62 -0.22 -15.70
C SER A 172 5.23 1.03 -14.92
N ILE A 173 4.13 1.69 -15.31
CA ILE A 173 3.62 2.90 -14.66
C ILE A 173 3.25 2.60 -13.21
N ILE A 174 2.46 1.55 -12.98
CA ILE A 174 2.01 1.17 -11.63
C ILE A 174 3.19 0.72 -10.76
N SER A 175 4.06 -0.16 -11.27
CA SER A 175 5.23 -0.66 -10.54
C SER A 175 6.10 0.45 -9.99
N LYS A 176 6.33 1.48 -10.80
CA LYS A 176 7.17 2.62 -10.42
C LYS A 176 6.62 3.33 -9.17
N GLU A 177 5.30 3.50 -9.09
CA GLU A 177 4.67 4.28 -8.01
C GLU A 177 4.41 3.45 -6.75
N VAL A 178 4.15 2.13 -6.89
CA VAL A 178 3.84 1.25 -5.75
C VAL A 178 5.07 0.59 -5.14
N ASN A 179 6.26 0.90 -5.60
CA ASN A 179 7.50 0.35 -5.06
C ASN A 179 7.76 0.88 -3.65
N LEU A 180 8.08 -0.03 -2.72
CA LEU A 180 8.43 0.31 -1.33
C LEU A 180 9.64 1.26 -1.24
N SER A 181 10.56 1.22 -2.21
CA SER A 181 11.70 2.13 -2.24
C SER A 181 11.30 3.62 -2.30
N ASN A 182 10.05 3.93 -2.66
CA ASN A 182 9.56 5.30 -2.71
C ASN A 182 9.25 5.90 -1.34
N ILE A 183 9.22 5.09 -0.29
CA ILE A 183 8.94 5.52 1.09
C ILE A 183 10.08 5.19 2.06
N LEU A 184 11.16 4.59 1.57
CA LEU A 184 12.39 4.32 2.30
C LEU A 184 13.44 5.38 1.99
#